data_eeec1b3deb98497a24b455ff9c987c09
#
_entry.id   eeec1b3deb98497a24b455ff9c987c09
#
_cell.length_a   1.000
_cell.length_b   1.000
_cell.length_c   1.000
_cell.angle_alpha   90.00
_cell.angle_beta   90.00
_cell.angle_gamma   90.00
#
_symmetry.space_group_name_H-M   'P 1'
#
loop_
_entity.id
_entity.type
_entity.pdbx_description
1 polymer ?
#
loop_
_entity_poly.entity_id
_entity_poly.type
_entity_poly.pdbx_seq_one_letter_code
_entity_poly.pdbx_strand_id
1 'polypeptide(L)'
;MELDVFADEWGPEKIVYVYDPSVKMKGILVIDNTALGPGKGGIRMTPTVSVEEVFRLARVMTWKCALAELPFGGAKSGIMADPKRMTKEEKLSLVRAFAVALKPLSPSQYVAAPDINTGEEEMAVYALANGSLNSCTGKPSSMCIRPGVKCGIPHEYGSTAYGVLNTIIIASKHARLDLKGATVAIDGFGNVGSSLAKFLVDYGVRIVAVSDSKGCIYNSDGLNYEKLMKAKAEKGSVVNYERGQILRHEEIFTLPVEILVPASIPDVINDRNVDRIQAKIIVEAANIPAKYEVERILHEKGVLVVPDIVANAGGVISSYAEYIGENPDKMLEMVRKKISKNTHLILSESIKAKVPPRDAALKIAQKRVKEAMKRKIL
;
A
#
# COMPACT_ATOMS: atom_id res chain seq x y z
N MET A 1 13.60 -26.92 1.77
CA MET A 1 12.28 -26.30 1.53
C MET A 1 11.96 -26.58 0.09
N GLU A 2 10.90 -27.29 -0.17
CA GLU A 2 10.55 -27.67 -1.53
C GLU A 2 9.94 -26.47 -2.24
N LEU A 3 10.50 -26.08 -3.38
CA LEU A 3 10.01 -25.00 -4.25
C LEU A 3 8.55 -25.22 -4.66
N ASP A 4 8.15 -26.49 -4.77
CA ASP A 4 6.79 -26.91 -5.15
C ASP A 4 5.68 -26.39 -4.24
N VAL A 5 6.01 -26.01 -2.99
CA VAL A 5 5.02 -25.41 -2.06
C VAL A 5 4.57 -24.02 -2.51
N PHE A 6 5.41 -23.28 -3.24
CA PHE A 6 5.15 -21.90 -3.66
C PHE A 6 4.92 -21.75 -5.16
N ALA A 7 5.38 -22.72 -5.96
CA ALA A 7 5.38 -22.64 -7.42
C ALA A 7 3.99 -22.88 -8.02
N ASP A 8 3.58 -21.97 -8.88
CA ASP A 8 2.39 -22.09 -9.72
C ASP A 8 2.65 -21.52 -11.13
N GLU A 9 1.62 -21.37 -11.95
CA GLU A 9 1.74 -20.84 -13.33
C GLU A 9 2.28 -19.40 -13.40
N TRP A 10 2.31 -18.65 -12.29
CA TRP A 10 2.72 -17.24 -12.23
C TRP A 10 4.13 -17.04 -11.67
N GLY A 11 4.63 -17.95 -10.86
CA GLY A 11 5.92 -17.88 -10.16
C GLY A 11 5.91 -18.66 -8.85
N PRO A 12 6.86 -18.41 -7.93
CA PRO A 12 7.91 -17.39 -8.00
C PRO A 12 9.04 -17.79 -8.98
N GLU A 13 9.59 -16.79 -9.68
CA GLU A 13 10.76 -17.02 -10.55
C GLU A 13 12.03 -17.30 -9.73
N LYS A 14 12.16 -16.69 -8.54
CA LYS A 14 13.33 -16.84 -7.65
C LYS A 14 12.96 -16.68 -6.19
N ILE A 15 13.55 -17.54 -5.35
CA ILE A 15 13.64 -17.38 -3.90
C ILE A 15 15.12 -17.36 -3.54
N VAL A 16 15.59 -16.29 -2.93
CA VAL A 16 17.00 -16.06 -2.62
C VAL A 16 17.17 -15.80 -1.14
N TYR A 17 17.99 -16.62 -0.49
CA TYR A 17 18.44 -16.38 0.87
C TYR A 17 19.85 -15.81 0.84
N VAL A 18 20.06 -14.76 1.62
CA VAL A 18 21.38 -14.14 1.77
C VAL A 18 21.80 -14.07 3.23
N TYR A 19 23.08 -14.27 3.46
CA TYR A 19 23.70 -14.19 4.78
C TYR A 19 25.03 -13.45 4.68
N ASP A 20 25.25 -12.48 5.55
CA ASP A 20 26.55 -11.82 5.73
C ASP A 20 27.06 -12.10 7.15
N PRO A 21 28.14 -12.89 7.31
CA PRO A 21 28.66 -13.27 8.62
C PRO A 21 29.30 -12.10 9.38
N SER A 22 29.74 -11.04 8.69
CA SER A 22 30.42 -9.91 9.33
C SER A 22 29.50 -9.09 10.22
N VAL A 23 28.24 -8.92 9.80
CA VAL A 23 27.19 -8.22 10.53
C VAL A 23 26.02 -9.13 10.93
N LYS A 24 26.16 -10.45 10.69
CA LYS A 24 25.14 -11.47 10.95
C LYS A 24 23.80 -11.16 10.27
N MET A 25 23.84 -10.49 9.13
CA MET A 25 22.64 -10.16 8.36
C MET A 25 22.05 -11.42 7.73
N LYS A 26 20.76 -11.64 7.97
CA LYS A 26 19.95 -12.68 7.33
C LYS A 26 18.85 -12.01 6.53
N GLY A 27 18.75 -12.33 5.23
CA GLY A 27 17.76 -11.73 4.37
C GLY A 27 17.15 -12.73 3.39
N ILE A 28 15.96 -12.38 2.92
CA ILE A 28 15.18 -13.13 1.93
C ILE A 28 14.76 -12.18 0.84
N LEU A 29 14.88 -12.60 -0.42
CA LEU A 29 14.25 -11.96 -1.56
C LEU A 29 13.41 -12.99 -2.30
N VAL A 30 12.16 -12.67 -2.58
CA VAL A 30 11.31 -13.39 -3.53
C VAL A 30 11.02 -12.49 -4.72
N ILE A 31 11.40 -12.96 -5.90
CA ILE A 31 11.00 -12.39 -7.18
C ILE A 31 9.88 -13.30 -7.70
N ASP A 32 8.67 -12.79 -7.68
CA ASP A 32 7.49 -13.57 -8.05
C ASP A 32 7.35 -13.66 -9.58
N ASN A 33 7.35 -12.51 -10.26
CA ASN A 33 7.19 -12.47 -11.70
C ASN A 33 7.84 -11.23 -12.29
N THR A 34 8.58 -11.37 -13.39
CA THR A 34 9.27 -10.28 -14.08
C THR A 34 8.80 -10.08 -15.54
N ALA A 35 7.64 -10.63 -15.92
CA ALA A 35 7.15 -10.52 -17.28
C ALA A 35 6.88 -9.07 -17.72
N LEU A 36 6.43 -8.21 -16.80
CA LEU A 36 6.18 -6.79 -17.05
C LEU A 36 7.41 -5.90 -16.84
N GLY A 37 8.49 -6.43 -16.26
CA GLY A 37 9.72 -5.71 -15.92
C GLY A 37 10.33 -6.20 -14.61
N PRO A 38 11.35 -5.52 -14.08
CA PRO A 38 11.98 -5.95 -12.83
C PRO A 38 10.96 -6.03 -11.69
N GLY A 39 11.09 -7.04 -10.84
CA GLY A 39 10.22 -7.22 -9.68
C GLY A 39 10.33 -6.02 -8.73
N LYS A 40 9.20 -5.38 -8.43
CA LYS A 40 9.10 -4.24 -7.53
C LYS A 40 8.60 -4.65 -6.16
N GLY A 41 9.30 -4.27 -5.09
CA GLY A 41 8.81 -4.55 -3.74
C GLY A 41 9.67 -4.01 -2.62
N GLY A 42 9.06 -3.78 -1.46
CA GLY A 42 9.71 -3.19 -0.30
C GLY A 42 10.57 -4.18 0.50
N ILE A 43 11.52 -3.63 1.26
CA ILE A 43 12.36 -4.35 2.21
C ILE A 43 11.71 -4.25 3.59
N ARG A 44 11.16 -5.34 4.10
CA ARG A 44 10.60 -5.43 5.45
C ARG A 44 11.68 -5.82 6.44
N MET A 45 11.75 -5.15 7.59
CA MET A 45 12.68 -5.53 8.65
C MET A 45 11.91 -5.88 9.91
N THR A 46 11.76 -7.18 10.16
CA THR A 46 11.11 -7.71 11.36
C THR A 46 11.80 -8.99 11.82
N PRO A 47 11.77 -9.32 13.13
CA PRO A 47 12.39 -10.55 13.62
C PRO A 47 11.70 -11.82 13.13
N THR A 48 10.45 -11.72 12.68
CA THR A 48 9.59 -12.85 12.32
C THR A 48 9.36 -12.99 10.82
N VAL A 49 10.00 -12.16 9.99
CA VAL A 49 9.81 -12.23 8.53
C VAL A 49 10.19 -13.61 8.01
N SER A 50 9.28 -14.24 7.26
CA SER A 50 9.44 -15.58 6.70
C SER A 50 9.35 -15.56 5.17
N VAL A 51 9.76 -16.65 4.55
CA VAL A 51 9.64 -16.80 3.09
C VAL A 51 8.19 -16.81 2.63
N GLU A 52 7.30 -17.42 3.41
CA GLU A 52 5.86 -17.47 3.13
C GLU A 52 5.26 -16.08 3.11
N GLU A 53 5.61 -15.25 4.10
CA GLU A 53 5.16 -13.86 4.18
C GLU A 53 5.69 -13.05 2.99
N VAL A 54 6.99 -13.17 2.70
CA VAL A 54 7.64 -12.46 1.59
C VAL A 54 7.06 -12.89 0.24
N PHE A 55 6.81 -14.20 0.03
CA PHE A 55 6.18 -14.72 -1.18
C PHE A 55 4.76 -14.16 -1.38
N ARG A 56 3.90 -14.25 -0.36
CA ARG A 56 2.54 -13.71 -0.43
C ARG A 56 2.53 -12.23 -0.83
N LEU A 57 3.43 -11.45 -0.24
CA LEU A 57 3.55 -10.02 -0.55
C LEU A 57 4.14 -9.77 -1.94
N ALA A 58 5.08 -10.59 -2.40
CA ALA A 58 5.63 -10.51 -3.76
C ALA A 58 4.55 -10.76 -4.81
N ARG A 59 3.68 -11.77 -4.60
CA ARG A 59 2.54 -12.06 -5.46
C ARG A 59 1.53 -10.90 -5.51
N VAL A 60 1.21 -10.29 -4.38
CA VAL A 60 0.37 -9.07 -4.33
C VAL A 60 0.99 -7.93 -5.14
N MET A 61 2.33 -7.78 -5.09
CA MET A 61 3.02 -6.76 -5.89
C MET A 61 2.93 -7.04 -7.39
N THR A 62 2.96 -8.31 -7.83
CA THR A 62 2.74 -8.69 -9.24
C THR A 62 1.38 -8.17 -9.72
N TRP A 63 0.31 -8.44 -8.98
CA TRP A 63 -1.03 -7.98 -9.34
C TRP A 63 -1.18 -6.47 -9.27
N LYS A 64 -0.63 -5.85 -8.25
CA LYS A 64 -0.69 -4.39 -8.05
C LYS A 64 0.03 -3.63 -9.17
N CYS A 65 1.23 -4.05 -9.55
CA CYS A 65 1.97 -3.46 -10.66
C CYS A 65 1.24 -3.65 -12.01
N ALA A 66 0.71 -4.85 -12.25
CA ALA A 66 -0.09 -5.14 -13.45
C ALA A 66 -1.34 -4.27 -13.53
N LEU A 67 -2.10 -4.11 -12.42
CA LEU A 67 -3.28 -3.26 -12.38
C LEU A 67 -2.94 -1.78 -12.59
N ALA A 68 -1.85 -1.30 -11.99
CA ALA A 68 -1.41 0.08 -12.17
C ALA A 68 -0.76 0.34 -13.56
N GLU A 69 -0.70 -0.67 -14.44
CA GLU A 69 -0.07 -0.56 -15.77
C GLU A 69 1.37 -0.03 -15.67
N LEU A 70 2.14 -0.58 -14.74
CA LEU A 70 3.53 -0.21 -14.53
C LEU A 70 4.47 -1.22 -15.21
N PRO A 71 5.63 -0.78 -15.73
CA PRO A 71 6.64 -1.67 -16.29
C PRO A 71 7.46 -2.32 -15.16
N PHE A 72 6.76 -2.91 -14.20
CA PHE A 72 7.31 -3.64 -13.07
C PHE A 72 6.60 -4.97 -12.91
N GLY A 73 7.36 -5.99 -12.57
CA GLY A 73 6.84 -7.21 -12.01
C GLY A 73 6.62 -7.13 -10.50
N GLY A 74 6.48 -8.27 -9.85
CA GLY A 74 6.31 -8.37 -8.41
C GLY A 74 7.51 -8.99 -7.72
N ALA A 75 7.95 -8.37 -6.63
CA ALA A 75 8.92 -8.91 -5.71
C ALA A 75 8.65 -8.42 -4.29
N LYS A 76 9.30 -9.03 -3.32
CA LYS A 76 9.33 -8.59 -1.93
C LYS A 76 10.60 -9.07 -1.27
N SER A 77 11.07 -8.37 -0.26
CA SER A 77 12.22 -8.84 0.49
C SER A 77 12.07 -8.56 1.99
N GLY A 78 12.89 -9.24 2.78
CA GLY A 78 12.90 -9.09 4.22
C GLY A 78 14.30 -9.25 4.80
N ILE A 79 14.58 -8.49 5.86
CA ILE A 79 15.75 -8.65 6.73
C ILE A 79 15.24 -9.12 8.09
N MET A 80 15.77 -10.27 8.56
CA MET A 80 15.41 -10.87 9.85
C MET A 80 16.14 -10.12 10.97
N ALA A 81 15.54 -9.05 11.49
CA ALA A 81 16.11 -8.26 12.59
C ALA A 81 15.01 -7.52 13.36
N ASP A 82 15.25 -7.24 14.64
CA ASP A 82 14.39 -6.41 15.48
C ASP A 82 15.00 -5.01 15.63
N PRO A 83 14.54 -4.01 14.84
CA PRO A 83 15.12 -2.67 14.88
C PRO A 83 14.88 -1.94 16.20
N LYS A 84 13.99 -2.43 17.07
CA LYS A 84 13.76 -1.86 18.41
C LYS A 84 14.88 -2.20 19.40
N ARG A 85 15.71 -3.21 19.07
CA ARG A 85 16.79 -3.73 19.93
C ARG A 85 18.19 -3.41 19.39
N MET A 86 18.29 -2.52 18.41
CA MET A 86 19.57 -2.19 17.77
C MET A 86 19.75 -0.68 17.63
N THR A 87 20.97 -0.26 17.52
CA THR A 87 21.32 1.12 17.19
C THR A 87 20.98 1.41 15.71
N LYS A 88 20.93 2.68 15.38
CA LYS A 88 20.74 3.12 14.00
C LYS A 88 21.88 2.61 13.10
N GLU A 89 23.11 2.66 13.57
CA GLU A 89 24.31 2.22 12.83
C GLU A 89 24.26 0.72 12.55
N GLU A 90 23.86 -0.09 13.52
CA GLU A 90 23.66 -1.53 13.35
C GLU A 90 22.59 -1.80 12.29
N LYS A 91 21.43 -1.13 12.36
CA LYS A 91 20.34 -1.24 11.37
C LYS A 91 20.84 -0.89 9.96
N LEU A 92 21.52 0.22 9.79
CA LEU A 92 22.06 0.65 8.48
C LEU A 92 23.15 -0.29 7.96
N SER A 93 23.91 -0.93 8.85
CA SER A 93 24.90 -1.94 8.47
C SER A 93 24.26 -3.19 7.86
N LEU A 94 23.11 -3.65 8.43
CA LEU A 94 22.34 -4.74 7.85
C LEU A 94 21.80 -4.38 6.46
N VAL A 95 21.27 -3.17 6.29
CA VAL A 95 20.76 -2.70 4.99
C VAL A 95 21.89 -2.62 3.95
N ARG A 96 23.07 -2.15 4.34
CA ARG A 96 24.26 -2.10 3.48
C ARG A 96 24.68 -3.49 3.03
N ALA A 97 24.79 -4.43 3.95
CA ALA A 97 25.16 -5.81 3.65
C ALA A 97 24.14 -6.46 2.71
N PHE A 98 22.84 -6.25 2.96
CA PHE A 98 21.76 -6.74 2.10
C PHE A 98 21.83 -6.16 0.69
N ALA A 99 22.08 -4.84 0.56
CA ALA A 99 22.22 -4.19 -0.73
C ALA A 99 23.41 -4.72 -1.55
N VAL A 100 24.54 -5.00 -0.89
CA VAL A 100 25.74 -5.57 -1.51
C VAL A 100 25.45 -7.01 -1.98
N ALA A 101 24.81 -7.83 -1.15
CA ALA A 101 24.45 -9.20 -1.50
C ALA A 101 23.50 -9.29 -2.71
N LEU A 102 22.65 -8.28 -2.90
CA LEU A 102 21.67 -8.25 -4.00
C LEU A 102 22.18 -7.52 -5.27
N LYS A 103 23.42 -7.05 -5.33
CA LYS A 103 23.98 -6.42 -6.54
C LYS A 103 23.77 -7.21 -7.84
N PRO A 104 23.91 -8.56 -7.86
CA PRO A 104 23.72 -9.32 -9.10
C PRO A 104 22.28 -9.30 -9.63
N LEU A 105 21.31 -8.98 -8.78
CA LEU A 105 19.89 -8.99 -9.11
C LEU A 105 19.28 -7.59 -9.20
N SER A 106 19.89 -6.60 -8.56
CA SER A 106 19.35 -5.24 -8.49
C SER A 106 20.26 -4.27 -9.25
N PRO A 107 19.72 -3.40 -10.13
CA PRO A 107 18.30 -3.15 -10.43
C PRO A 107 17.68 -4.04 -11.52
N SER A 108 18.42 -4.91 -12.18
CA SER A 108 18.01 -5.61 -13.42
C SER A 108 16.80 -6.53 -13.23
N GLN A 109 16.69 -7.19 -12.09
CA GLN A 109 15.60 -8.13 -11.77
C GLN A 109 14.79 -7.72 -10.54
N TYR A 110 15.33 -6.85 -9.68
CA TYR A 110 14.69 -6.38 -8.46
C TYR A 110 14.94 -4.89 -8.23
N VAL A 111 13.87 -4.14 -7.95
CA VAL A 111 13.91 -2.74 -7.52
C VAL A 111 13.29 -2.64 -6.13
N ALA A 112 14.09 -2.31 -5.13
CA ALA A 112 13.67 -2.19 -3.74
C ALA A 112 12.77 -0.96 -3.48
N ALA A 113 12.13 -0.94 -2.33
CA ALA A 113 11.38 0.19 -1.79
C ALA A 113 11.36 0.14 -0.26
N PRO A 114 10.93 1.19 0.44
CA PRO A 114 10.61 1.12 1.86
C PRO A 114 9.45 0.18 2.15
N ASP A 115 9.44 -0.40 3.34
CA ASP A 115 8.34 -1.15 3.93
C ASP A 115 8.41 -1.05 5.46
N ILE A 116 7.80 -1.97 6.21
CA ILE A 116 7.81 -1.94 7.67
C ILE A 116 9.25 -1.83 8.20
N ASN A 117 9.47 -0.82 9.03
CA ASN A 117 10.74 -0.50 9.68
C ASN A 117 11.90 -0.15 8.72
N THR A 118 11.62 0.21 7.48
CA THR A 118 12.60 0.83 6.57
C THR A 118 12.00 2.10 5.96
N GLY A 119 12.83 3.09 5.70
CA GLY A 119 12.42 4.40 5.20
C GLY A 119 13.44 4.99 4.23
N GLU A 120 13.40 6.30 4.10
CA GLU A 120 14.25 7.06 3.18
C GLU A 120 15.75 6.83 3.42
N GLU A 121 16.14 6.85 4.68
CA GLU A 121 17.55 6.70 5.06
C GLU A 121 18.08 5.31 4.68
N GLU A 122 17.30 4.27 4.95
CA GLU A 122 17.63 2.92 4.56
C GLU A 122 17.71 2.80 3.03
N MET A 123 16.83 3.46 2.29
CA MET A 123 16.88 3.47 0.83
C MET A 123 18.08 4.26 0.29
N ALA A 124 18.49 5.34 0.95
CA ALA A 124 19.74 6.04 0.62
C ALA A 124 20.95 5.12 0.77
N VAL A 125 21.05 4.43 1.92
CA VAL A 125 22.14 3.47 2.19
C VAL A 125 22.11 2.31 1.19
N TYR A 126 20.92 1.79 0.88
CA TYR A 126 20.74 0.70 -0.10
C TYR A 126 21.24 1.11 -1.48
N ALA A 127 20.82 2.28 -1.99
CA ALA A 127 21.23 2.77 -3.30
C ALA A 127 22.74 2.97 -3.43
N LEU A 128 23.36 3.60 -2.41
CA LEU A 128 24.80 3.83 -2.37
C LEU A 128 25.60 2.52 -2.29
N ALA A 129 25.19 1.61 -1.43
CA ALA A 129 25.87 0.32 -1.25
C ALA A 129 25.69 -0.61 -2.47
N ASN A 130 24.52 -0.58 -3.11
CA ASN A 130 24.28 -1.30 -4.35
C ASN A 130 25.10 -0.70 -5.54
N GLY A 131 25.37 0.60 -5.52
CA GLY A 131 26.08 1.32 -6.56
C GLY A 131 25.16 1.82 -7.70
N SER A 132 23.86 1.80 -7.51
CA SER A 132 22.88 2.28 -8.50
C SER A 132 21.72 3.01 -7.85
N LEU A 133 21.43 4.23 -8.28
CA LEU A 133 20.26 4.99 -7.83
C LEU A 133 18.93 4.37 -8.29
N ASN A 134 18.96 3.53 -9.33
CA ASN A 134 17.80 2.78 -9.81
C ASN A 134 17.56 1.48 -9.05
N SER A 135 18.45 1.09 -8.13
CA SER A 135 18.27 -0.14 -7.35
C SER A 135 17.13 -0.09 -6.35
N CYS A 136 16.67 1.12 -6.00
CA CYS A 136 15.52 1.31 -5.11
C CYS A 136 14.79 2.63 -5.38
N THR A 137 13.61 2.76 -4.79
CA THR A 137 12.80 3.99 -4.74
C THR A 137 12.42 4.32 -3.29
N GLY A 138 11.85 5.50 -3.06
CA GLY A 138 11.59 6.02 -1.72
C GLY A 138 12.86 6.59 -1.08
N LYS A 139 13.77 7.08 -1.92
CA LYS A 139 14.99 7.78 -1.51
C LYS A 139 14.69 9.21 -1.06
N PRO A 140 15.59 9.84 -0.28
CA PRO A 140 15.51 11.26 0.02
C PRO A 140 15.36 12.12 -1.25
N SER A 141 14.64 13.22 -1.15
CA SER A 141 14.37 14.13 -2.28
C SER A 141 15.62 14.64 -2.99
N SER A 142 16.75 14.72 -2.28
CA SER A 142 18.05 15.11 -2.84
C SER A 142 18.70 14.04 -3.75
N MET A 143 18.25 12.78 -3.68
CA MET A 143 18.82 11.67 -4.46
C MET A 143 17.98 11.43 -5.71
N CYS A 144 18.48 11.90 -6.85
CA CYS A 144 17.82 11.76 -8.14
C CYS A 144 18.72 11.07 -9.16
N ILE A 145 18.13 10.26 -10.05
CA ILE A 145 18.81 9.67 -11.20
C ILE A 145 19.19 10.70 -12.25
N ARG A 146 18.58 11.90 -12.22
CA ARG A 146 18.90 13.03 -13.10
C ARG A 146 19.77 14.02 -12.35
N PRO A 147 21.02 14.29 -12.80
CA PRO A 147 21.89 15.27 -12.15
C PRO A 147 21.22 16.64 -12.02
N GLY A 148 21.37 17.26 -10.84
CA GLY A 148 20.83 18.60 -10.57
C GLY A 148 19.30 18.69 -10.34
N VAL A 149 18.59 17.57 -10.40
CA VAL A 149 17.13 17.51 -10.17
C VAL A 149 16.84 16.85 -8.82
N LYS A 150 15.88 17.40 -8.07
CA LYS A 150 15.34 16.74 -6.86
C LYS A 150 14.16 15.89 -7.27
N CYS A 151 14.32 14.58 -7.31
CA CYS A 151 13.27 13.66 -7.73
C CYS A 151 13.14 12.40 -6.86
N GLY A 152 13.83 12.30 -5.75
CA GLY A 152 13.43 11.36 -4.70
C GLY A 152 12.02 11.75 -4.23
N ILE A 153 11.12 10.79 -4.10
CA ILE A 153 9.73 11.04 -3.73
C ILE A 153 9.44 10.33 -2.41
N PRO A 154 9.69 11.01 -1.29
CA PRO A 154 9.39 10.46 0.03
C PRO A 154 7.88 10.29 0.28
N HIS A 155 7.53 9.46 1.25
CA HIS A 155 6.13 9.14 1.59
C HIS A 155 5.29 10.37 1.99
N GLU A 156 5.93 11.45 2.43
CA GLU A 156 5.29 12.69 2.89
C GLU A 156 4.41 13.37 1.84
N TYR A 157 4.64 13.10 0.56
CA TYR A 157 3.75 13.59 -0.52
C TYR A 157 2.36 12.94 -0.53
N GLY A 158 2.11 11.94 0.31
CA GLY A 158 0.79 11.36 0.49
C GLY A 158 0.24 10.63 -0.74
N SER A 159 1.09 10.11 -1.62
CA SER A 159 0.68 9.48 -2.88
C SER A 159 -0.31 8.34 -2.70
N THR A 160 -0.18 7.53 -1.65
CA THR A 160 -1.14 6.47 -1.32
C THR A 160 -2.50 7.06 -0.95
N ALA A 161 -2.54 8.05 -0.06
CA ALA A 161 -3.76 8.72 0.35
C ALA A 161 -4.45 9.42 -0.83
N TYR A 162 -3.67 10.04 -1.73
CA TYR A 162 -4.20 10.65 -2.94
C TYR A 162 -4.78 9.61 -3.92
N GLY A 163 -4.20 8.42 -3.98
CA GLY A 163 -4.76 7.26 -4.68
C GLY A 163 -6.10 6.84 -4.09
N VAL A 164 -6.18 6.68 -2.77
CA VAL A 164 -7.41 6.36 -2.04
C VAL A 164 -8.50 7.40 -2.27
N LEU A 165 -8.18 8.69 -2.22
CA LEU A 165 -9.11 9.77 -2.56
C LEU A 165 -9.71 9.59 -3.96
N ASN A 166 -8.84 9.38 -4.97
CA ASN A 166 -9.31 9.19 -6.34
C ASN A 166 -10.16 7.91 -6.51
N THR A 167 -9.86 6.87 -5.73
CA THR A 167 -10.69 5.67 -5.64
C THR A 167 -12.06 5.98 -5.05
N ILE A 168 -12.13 6.74 -3.95
CA ILE A 168 -13.38 7.19 -3.33
C ILE A 168 -14.23 7.97 -4.34
N ILE A 169 -13.63 8.91 -5.07
CA ILE A 169 -14.33 9.73 -6.08
C ILE A 169 -14.97 8.83 -7.16
N ILE A 170 -14.26 7.83 -7.66
CA ILE A 170 -14.77 6.93 -8.69
C ILE A 170 -15.82 5.97 -8.12
N ALA A 171 -15.56 5.38 -6.94
CA ALA A 171 -16.51 4.47 -6.28
C ALA A 171 -17.84 5.17 -5.96
N SER A 172 -17.79 6.42 -5.48
CA SER A 172 -18.98 7.22 -5.19
C SER A 172 -19.81 7.48 -6.44
N LYS A 173 -19.18 7.75 -7.60
CA LYS A 173 -19.90 7.88 -8.89
C LYS A 173 -20.60 6.56 -9.28
N HIS A 174 -19.94 5.42 -9.11
CA HIS A 174 -20.54 4.12 -9.38
C HIS A 174 -21.70 3.79 -8.43
N ALA A 175 -21.59 4.17 -7.16
CA ALA A 175 -22.63 4.00 -6.15
C ALA A 175 -23.72 5.08 -6.19
N ARG A 176 -23.62 6.09 -7.09
CA ARG A 176 -24.51 7.27 -7.17
C ARG A 176 -24.59 8.02 -5.84
N LEU A 177 -23.46 8.11 -5.12
CA LEU A 177 -23.32 8.82 -3.86
C LEU A 177 -22.71 10.20 -4.13
N ASP A 178 -23.37 11.27 -3.68
CA ASP A 178 -22.76 12.61 -3.67
C ASP A 178 -21.74 12.66 -2.53
N LEU A 179 -20.52 13.07 -2.84
CA LEU A 179 -19.46 13.23 -1.84
C LEU A 179 -19.71 14.42 -0.93
N LYS A 180 -20.38 15.47 -1.42
CA LYS A 180 -20.67 16.65 -0.63
C LYS A 180 -21.61 16.30 0.52
N GLY A 181 -21.11 16.40 1.75
CA GLY A 181 -21.85 16.05 2.95
C GLY A 181 -21.86 14.54 3.28
N ALA A 182 -21.30 13.70 2.42
CA ALA A 182 -21.19 12.26 2.71
C ALA A 182 -20.37 12.01 3.99
N THR A 183 -20.80 11.03 4.78
CA THR A 183 -20.14 10.66 6.03
C THR A 183 -19.04 9.63 5.80
N VAL A 184 -17.87 9.89 6.38
CA VAL A 184 -16.70 9.02 6.27
C VAL A 184 -16.16 8.65 7.64
N ALA A 185 -15.83 7.37 7.82
CA ALA A 185 -15.02 6.86 8.92
C ALA A 185 -13.66 6.37 8.39
N ILE A 186 -12.57 6.77 9.05
CA ILE A 186 -11.21 6.40 8.68
C ILE A 186 -10.58 5.60 9.82
N ASP A 187 -10.39 4.32 9.61
CA ASP A 187 -9.70 3.46 10.57
C ASP A 187 -8.19 3.56 10.38
N GLY A 188 -7.52 4.13 11.37
CA GLY A 188 -6.08 4.41 11.33
C GLY A 188 -5.76 5.85 10.90
N PHE A 189 -5.29 6.66 11.85
CA PHE A 189 -4.89 8.06 11.62
C PHE A 189 -3.35 8.20 11.60
N GLY A 190 -2.70 7.29 10.82
CA GLY A 190 -1.28 7.35 10.45
C GLY A 190 -1.05 8.18 9.19
N ASN A 191 0.07 7.97 8.50
CA ASN A 191 0.44 8.73 7.29
C ASN A 191 -0.66 8.72 6.21
N VAL A 192 -1.26 7.56 5.94
CA VAL A 192 -2.31 7.44 4.91
C VAL A 192 -3.61 8.08 5.38
N GLY A 193 -4.10 7.73 6.57
CA GLY A 193 -5.39 8.22 7.07
C GLY A 193 -5.40 9.73 7.32
N SER A 194 -4.34 10.30 7.89
CA SER A 194 -4.26 11.75 8.13
C SER A 194 -4.15 12.55 6.82
N SER A 195 -3.34 12.07 5.86
CA SER A 195 -3.26 12.70 4.54
C SER A 195 -4.56 12.59 3.77
N LEU A 196 -5.26 11.43 3.86
CA LEU A 196 -6.57 11.26 3.25
C LEU A 196 -7.61 12.21 3.85
N ALA A 197 -7.64 12.34 5.18
CA ALA A 197 -8.52 13.26 5.87
C ALA A 197 -8.34 14.69 5.37
N LYS A 198 -7.09 15.13 5.18
CA LYS A 198 -6.76 16.44 4.59
C LYS A 198 -7.37 16.61 3.20
N PHE A 199 -7.16 15.63 2.31
CA PHE A 199 -7.70 15.72 0.95
C PHE A 199 -9.23 15.69 0.90
N LEU A 200 -9.90 14.94 1.78
CA LEU A 200 -11.35 14.82 1.80
C LEU A 200 -12.05 16.13 2.19
N VAL A 201 -11.42 16.99 2.99
CA VAL A 201 -11.97 18.30 3.38
C VAL A 201 -12.33 19.14 2.15
N ASP A 202 -11.48 19.14 1.13
CA ASP A 202 -11.66 19.94 -0.10
C ASP A 202 -12.87 19.47 -0.93
N TYR A 203 -13.38 18.27 -0.68
CA TYR A 203 -14.56 17.70 -1.35
C TYR A 203 -15.86 17.88 -0.57
N GLY A 204 -15.81 18.59 0.56
CA GLY A 204 -16.98 18.80 1.42
C GLY A 204 -17.49 17.53 2.09
N VAL A 205 -16.65 16.52 2.22
CA VAL A 205 -16.94 15.28 2.93
C VAL A 205 -16.94 15.52 4.44
N ARG A 206 -17.86 14.91 5.14
CA ARG A 206 -17.96 14.99 6.60
C ARG A 206 -17.26 13.78 7.25
N ILE A 207 -16.05 13.99 7.74
CA ILE A 207 -15.32 12.98 8.51
C ILE A 207 -15.97 12.90 9.89
N VAL A 208 -16.68 11.82 10.19
CA VAL A 208 -17.40 11.64 11.45
C VAL A 208 -16.68 10.75 12.46
N ALA A 209 -15.78 9.91 12.00
CA ALA A 209 -14.98 9.05 12.89
C ALA A 209 -13.56 8.87 12.37
N VAL A 210 -12.61 8.84 13.30
CA VAL A 210 -11.24 8.42 13.06
C VAL A 210 -10.73 7.58 14.22
N SER A 211 -9.85 6.60 13.95
CA SER A 211 -9.23 5.77 14.98
C SER A 211 -7.71 5.80 14.93
N ASP A 212 -7.10 5.47 16.03
CA ASP A 212 -5.69 5.09 16.11
C ASP A 212 -5.50 3.94 17.12
N SER A 213 -4.26 3.60 17.46
CA SER A 213 -3.96 2.48 18.37
C SER A 213 -4.53 2.63 19.80
N LYS A 214 -5.05 3.80 20.18
CA LYS A 214 -5.63 4.05 21.50
C LYS A 214 -7.15 4.06 21.53
N GLY A 215 -7.81 4.04 20.34
CA GLY A 215 -9.25 4.01 20.23
C GLY A 215 -9.80 4.79 19.05
N CYS A 216 -11.07 5.09 19.09
CA CYS A 216 -11.80 5.82 18.06
C CYS A 216 -12.45 7.07 18.65
N ILE A 217 -12.44 8.17 17.93
CA ILE A 217 -13.25 9.36 18.23
C ILE A 217 -14.38 9.47 17.19
N TYR A 218 -15.60 9.65 17.64
CA TYR A 218 -16.80 9.79 16.82
C TYR A 218 -17.53 11.08 17.14
N ASN A 219 -17.94 11.80 16.10
CA ASN A 219 -18.83 12.95 16.20
C ASN A 219 -19.73 13.02 14.95
N SER A 220 -21.03 12.87 15.12
CA SER A 220 -22.02 12.92 14.02
C SER A 220 -22.02 14.25 13.25
N ASP A 221 -21.67 15.37 13.92
CA ASP A 221 -21.60 16.70 13.32
C ASP A 221 -20.34 16.87 12.46
N GLY A 222 -19.39 15.96 12.57
CA GLY A 222 -18.09 15.97 11.88
C GLY A 222 -16.93 16.38 12.78
N LEU A 223 -15.75 15.94 12.36
CA LEU A 223 -14.46 16.19 13.00
C LEU A 223 -13.68 17.21 12.16
N ASN A 224 -13.11 18.22 12.82
CA ASN A 224 -12.25 19.19 12.16
C ASN A 224 -10.83 18.64 12.01
N TYR A 225 -10.30 18.65 10.80
CA TYR A 225 -8.98 18.09 10.49
C TYR A 225 -7.85 18.73 11.30
N GLU A 226 -7.78 20.07 11.38
CA GLU A 226 -6.70 20.77 12.07
C GLU A 226 -6.70 20.46 13.58
N LYS A 227 -7.89 20.39 14.18
CA LYS A 227 -8.04 20.00 15.59
C LYS A 227 -7.67 18.53 15.85
N LEU A 228 -7.98 17.62 14.91
CA LEU A 228 -7.53 16.21 14.97
C LEU A 228 -6.01 16.12 14.94
N MET A 229 -5.37 16.83 14.00
CA MET A 229 -3.92 16.88 13.90
C MET A 229 -3.28 17.45 15.17
N LYS A 230 -3.85 18.53 15.71
CA LYS A 230 -3.40 19.13 16.98
C LYS A 230 -3.51 18.14 18.14
N ALA A 231 -4.68 17.49 18.32
CA ALA A 231 -4.89 16.51 19.37
C ALA A 231 -3.88 15.35 19.27
N LYS A 232 -3.60 14.86 18.08
CA LYS A 232 -2.63 13.82 17.85
C LYS A 232 -1.19 14.26 18.11
N ALA A 233 -0.81 15.45 17.67
CA ALA A 233 0.55 15.98 17.85
C ALA A 233 0.87 16.29 19.31
N GLU A 234 -0.06 16.98 20.01
CA GLU A 234 0.17 17.43 21.39
C GLU A 234 -0.08 16.35 22.43
N LYS A 235 -1.05 15.47 22.21
CA LYS A 235 -1.52 14.49 23.20
C LYS A 235 -1.33 13.03 22.75
N GLY A 236 -0.72 12.81 21.59
CA GLY A 236 -0.31 11.51 21.09
C GLY A 236 -1.43 10.61 20.55
N SER A 237 -2.70 11.06 20.50
CA SER A 237 -3.81 10.27 20.01
C SER A 237 -5.01 11.11 19.57
N VAL A 238 -5.76 10.62 18.59
CA VAL A 238 -7.01 11.22 18.10
C VAL A 238 -8.14 11.19 19.13
N VAL A 239 -8.12 10.26 20.09
CA VAL A 239 -9.13 10.17 21.17
C VAL A 239 -9.11 11.39 22.10
N ASN A 240 -8.04 12.18 22.06
CA ASN A 240 -7.92 13.43 22.81
C ASN A 240 -8.54 14.65 22.09
N TYR A 241 -9.27 14.44 21.01
CA TYR A 241 -10.05 15.47 20.34
C TYR A 241 -11.12 16.03 21.30
N GLU A 242 -11.30 17.36 21.31
CA GLU A 242 -12.04 18.09 22.34
C GLU A 242 -13.56 17.82 22.38
N ARG A 243 -14.15 17.34 21.29
CA ARG A 243 -15.59 17.12 21.13
C ARG A 243 -15.87 15.81 20.41
N GLY A 244 -16.68 14.95 21.02
CA GLY A 244 -17.08 13.68 20.44
C GLY A 244 -17.15 12.57 21.46
N GLN A 245 -17.58 11.42 21.01
CA GLN A 245 -17.67 10.22 21.80
C GLN A 245 -16.41 9.38 21.60
N ILE A 246 -15.76 9.00 22.67
CA ILE A 246 -14.65 8.04 22.61
C ILE A 246 -15.25 6.64 22.57
N LEU A 247 -14.86 5.87 21.56
CA LEU A 247 -15.28 4.50 21.31
C LEU A 247 -14.06 3.57 21.35
N ARG A 248 -14.30 2.27 21.54
CA ARG A 248 -13.27 1.26 21.30
C ARG A 248 -12.92 1.23 19.83
N HIS A 249 -11.67 0.87 19.51
CA HIS A 249 -11.18 0.88 18.13
C HIS A 249 -12.09 0.11 17.16
N GLU A 250 -12.52 -1.09 17.55
CA GLU A 250 -13.35 -1.96 16.70
C GLU A 250 -14.77 -1.45 16.43
N GLU A 251 -15.26 -0.46 17.19
CA GLU A 251 -16.60 0.09 17.00
C GLU A 251 -16.70 0.96 15.76
N ILE A 252 -15.57 1.46 15.25
CA ILE A 252 -15.53 2.28 14.02
C ILE A 252 -16.12 1.56 12.82
N PHE A 253 -15.96 0.22 12.73
CA PHE A 253 -16.44 -0.59 11.62
C PHE A 253 -17.96 -0.75 11.58
N THR A 254 -18.65 -0.46 12.67
CA THR A 254 -20.10 -0.64 12.80
C THR A 254 -20.88 0.68 12.86
N LEU A 255 -20.18 1.79 12.66
CA LEU A 255 -20.81 3.11 12.63
C LEU A 255 -21.67 3.29 11.37
N PRO A 256 -22.79 4.04 11.46
CA PRO A 256 -23.67 4.32 10.33
C PRO A 256 -23.06 5.40 9.44
N VAL A 257 -22.09 5.02 8.62
CA VAL A 257 -21.40 5.90 7.68
C VAL A 257 -21.63 5.45 6.24
N GLU A 258 -21.49 6.37 5.31
CA GLU A 258 -21.63 6.03 3.89
C GLU A 258 -20.34 5.43 3.32
N ILE A 259 -19.18 5.91 3.79
CA ILE A 259 -17.87 5.45 3.34
C ILE A 259 -17.03 5.04 4.54
N LEU A 260 -16.49 3.83 4.49
CA LEU A 260 -15.55 3.30 5.48
C LEU A 260 -14.18 3.09 4.82
N VAL A 261 -13.13 3.61 5.44
CA VAL A 261 -11.77 3.48 4.93
C VAL A 261 -10.87 2.80 5.95
N PRO A 262 -10.68 1.48 5.85
CA PRO A 262 -9.69 0.78 6.67
C PRO A 262 -8.28 1.15 6.18
N ALA A 263 -7.52 1.88 7.01
CA ALA A 263 -6.17 2.38 6.72
C ALA A 263 -5.15 2.03 7.80
N SER A 264 -5.48 1.10 8.71
CA SER A 264 -4.62 0.74 9.85
C SER A 264 -3.77 -0.51 9.58
N ILE A 265 -4.31 -1.68 9.88
CA ILE A 265 -3.62 -2.97 9.84
C ILE A 265 -4.43 -4.02 9.08
N PRO A 266 -3.83 -5.18 8.72
CA PRO A 266 -4.58 -6.28 8.11
C PRO A 266 -5.70 -6.84 9.01
N ASP A 267 -6.67 -7.51 8.38
CA ASP A 267 -7.74 -8.31 9.01
C ASP A 267 -8.62 -7.55 10.03
N VAL A 268 -8.74 -6.22 9.89
CA VAL A 268 -9.59 -5.39 10.77
C VAL A 268 -11.07 -5.56 10.47
N ILE A 269 -11.44 -5.92 9.24
CA ILE A 269 -12.78 -6.37 8.87
C ILE A 269 -12.75 -7.89 8.82
N ASN A 270 -13.59 -8.52 9.67
CA ASN A 270 -13.55 -9.96 9.89
C ASN A 270 -14.93 -10.48 10.35
N ASP A 271 -15.05 -11.78 10.64
CA ASP A 271 -16.29 -12.43 11.02
C ASP A 271 -17.00 -11.82 12.24
N ARG A 272 -16.26 -11.07 13.09
CA ARG A 272 -16.84 -10.45 14.29
C ARG A 272 -17.59 -9.15 13.99
N ASN A 273 -17.30 -8.50 12.88
CA ASN A 273 -17.88 -7.19 12.56
C ASN A 273 -18.56 -7.10 11.19
N VAL A 274 -18.27 -8.01 10.25
CA VAL A 274 -18.78 -7.99 8.88
C VAL A 274 -20.30 -7.88 8.79
N ASP A 275 -21.03 -8.56 9.70
CA ASP A 275 -22.50 -8.54 9.71
C ASP A 275 -23.10 -7.23 10.17
N ARG A 276 -22.33 -6.42 10.91
CA ARG A 276 -22.78 -5.15 11.48
C ARG A 276 -22.32 -3.93 10.68
N ILE A 277 -21.57 -4.14 9.60
CA ILE A 277 -21.13 -3.05 8.71
C ILE A 277 -22.35 -2.44 8.02
N GLN A 278 -22.45 -1.11 8.09
CA GLN A 278 -23.53 -0.31 7.51
C GLN A 278 -23.07 0.57 6.35
N ALA A 279 -21.76 0.63 6.11
CA ALA A 279 -21.19 1.44 5.04
C ALA A 279 -21.67 0.97 3.66
N LYS A 280 -21.96 1.93 2.77
CA LYS A 280 -22.32 1.65 1.36
C LYS A 280 -21.08 1.35 0.53
N ILE A 281 -19.96 2.00 0.87
CA ILE A 281 -18.69 1.90 0.16
C ILE A 281 -17.58 1.62 1.19
N ILE A 282 -16.74 0.66 0.89
CA ILE A 282 -15.48 0.41 1.60
C ILE A 282 -14.33 0.60 0.60
N VAL A 283 -13.35 1.43 0.97
CA VAL A 283 -12.14 1.63 0.17
C VAL A 283 -10.93 1.20 0.98
N GLU A 284 -10.32 0.11 0.57
CA GLU A 284 -9.23 -0.55 1.29
C GLU A 284 -7.91 0.20 1.14
N ALA A 285 -7.60 1.08 2.10
CA ALA A 285 -6.35 1.84 2.13
C ALA A 285 -5.18 1.08 2.75
N ALA A 286 -5.44 0.21 3.73
CA ALA A 286 -4.45 -0.74 4.25
C ALA A 286 -4.25 -1.92 3.30
N ASN A 287 -3.19 -2.70 3.49
CA ASN A 287 -3.01 -3.95 2.76
C ASN A 287 -3.80 -5.07 3.46
N ILE A 288 -4.64 -5.76 2.70
CA ILE A 288 -5.46 -6.90 3.13
C ILE A 288 -6.26 -6.58 4.42
N PRO A 289 -7.02 -5.48 4.48
CA PRO A 289 -7.78 -5.15 5.69
C PRO A 289 -8.97 -6.10 5.91
N ALA A 290 -9.39 -6.83 4.86
CA ALA A 290 -10.36 -7.91 4.89
C ALA A 290 -9.83 -9.12 4.14
N LYS A 291 -10.18 -10.33 4.59
CA LYS A 291 -9.94 -11.55 3.83
C LYS A 291 -10.92 -11.64 2.66
N TYR A 292 -10.55 -12.39 1.64
CA TYR A 292 -11.37 -12.58 0.43
C TYR A 292 -12.81 -13.06 0.74
N GLU A 293 -12.96 -14.01 1.66
CA GLU A 293 -14.23 -14.54 2.09
C GLU A 293 -15.13 -13.46 2.71
N VAL A 294 -14.51 -12.55 3.47
CA VAL A 294 -15.21 -11.42 4.12
C VAL A 294 -15.65 -10.38 3.08
N GLU A 295 -14.81 -10.10 2.07
CA GLU A 295 -15.20 -9.21 0.96
C GLU A 295 -16.38 -9.78 0.17
N ARG A 296 -16.44 -11.12 -0.01
CA ARG A 296 -17.59 -11.77 -0.67
C ARG A 296 -18.89 -11.58 0.12
N ILE A 297 -18.84 -11.78 1.44
CA ILE A 297 -19.99 -11.51 2.31
C ILE A 297 -20.46 -10.07 2.16
N LEU A 298 -19.55 -9.10 2.18
CA LEU A 298 -19.88 -7.69 1.98
C LEU A 298 -20.52 -7.43 0.61
N HIS A 299 -19.98 -8.03 -0.44
CA HIS A 299 -20.52 -7.92 -1.79
C HIS A 299 -21.97 -8.49 -1.88
N GLU A 300 -22.22 -9.65 -1.28
CA GLU A 300 -23.54 -10.28 -1.22
C GLU A 300 -24.55 -9.41 -0.43
N LYS A 301 -24.07 -8.63 0.54
CA LYS A 301 -24.86 -7.61 1.28
C LYS A 301 -25.05 -6.31 0.50
N GLY A 302 -24.51 -6.19 -0.71
CA GLY A 302 -24.61 -4.99 -1.55
C GLY A 302 -23.64 -3.86 -1.18
N VAL A 303 -22.63 -4.13 -0.35
CA VAL A 303 -21.57 -3.17 -0.03
C VAL A 303 -20.55 -3.15 -1.16
N LEU A 304 -20.23 -1.94 -1.68
CA LEU A 304 -19.22 -1.78 -2.71
C LEU A 304 -17.82 -1.74 -2.06
N VAL A 305 -17.10 -2.86 -2.12
CA VAL A 305 -15.71 -2.94 -1.64
C VAL A 305 -14.74 -2.68 -2.78
N VAL A 306 -13.91 -1.63 -2.69
CA VAL A 306 -12.82 -1.40 -3.65
C VAL A 306 -11.52 -1.95 -3.05
N PRO A 307 -10.92 -2.99 -3.68
CA PRO A 307 -9.82 -3.74 -3.08
C PRO A 307 -8.52 -2.94 -3.02
N ASP A 308 -7.70 -3.26 -2.03
CA ASP A 308 -6.40 -2.66 -1.74
C ASP A 308 -5.43 -2.65 -2.93
N ILE A 309 -5.46 -3.71 -3.76
CA ILE A 309 -4.55 -3.84 -4.92
C ILE A 309 -4.74 -2.75 -5.98
N VAL A 310 -5.85 -2.01 -5.95
CA VAL A 310 -6.05 -0.80 -6.75
C VAL A 310 -6.11 0.45 -5.89
N ALA A 311 -6.81 0.42 -4.75
CA ALA A 311 -7.09 1.60 -3.95
C ALA A 311 -5.81 2.26 -3.38
N ASN A 312 -4.89 1.45 -2.85
CA ASN A 312 -3.64 1.94 -2.26
C ASN A 312 -2.42 1.89 -3.23
N ALA A 313 -2.64 1.63 -4.52
CA ALA A 313 -1.57 1.56 -5.51
C ALA A 313 -0.87 2.90 -5.79
N GLY A 314 -1.33 4.01 -5.20
CA GLY A 314 -0.66 5.31 -5.29
C GLY A 314 0.82 5.28 -4.91
N GLY A 315 1.18 4.49 -3.88
CA GLY A 315 2.56 4.33 -3.45
C GLY A 315 3.47 3.67 -4.50
N VAL A 316 3.01 2.63 -5.19
CA VAL A 316 3.81 1.99 -6.24
C VAL A 316 3.85 2.83 -7.52
N ILE A 317 2.82 3.62 -7.82
CA ILE A 317 2.83 4.59 -8.93
C ILE A 317 3.84 5.72 -8.63
N SER A 318 3.87 6.21 -7.40
CA SER A 318 4.90 7.16 -6.93
C SER A 318 6.30 6.59 -7.06
N SER A 319 6.51 5.34 -6.69
CA SER A 319 7.77 4.63 -6.90
C SER A 319 8.19 4.62 -8.37
N TYR A 320 7.24 4.42 -9.29
CA TYR A 320 7.55 4.46 -10.72
C TYR A 320 7.89 5.88 -11.19
N ALA A 321 7.18 6.89 -10.74
CA ALA A 321 7.49 8.29 -11.06
C ALA A 321 8.92 8.66 -10.64
N GLU A 322 9.32 8.28 -9.41
CA GLU A 322 10.71 8.43 -8.94
C GLU A 322 11.70 7.65 -9.81
N TYR A 323 11.37 6.39 -10.14
CA TYR A 323 12.22 5.51 -10.94
C TYR A 323 12.56 6.10 -12.32
N ILE A 324 11.61 6.82 -12.93
CA ILE A 324 11.84 7.51 -14.22
C ILE A 324 12.27 8.97 -14.07
N GLY A 325 12.46 9.45 -12.84
CA GLY A 325 12.95 10.80 -12.54
C GLY A 325 11.92 11.91 -12.75
N GLU A 326 10.64 11.64 -12.54
CA GLU A 326 9.59 12.64 -12.56
C GLU A 326 9.51 13.43 -11.24
N ASN A 327 8.96 14.64 -11.30
CA ASN A 327 8.76 15.48 -10.13
C ASN A 327 7.44 15.11 -9.38
N PRO A 328 7.24 15.61 -8.14
CA PRO A 328 6.05 15.30 -7.35
C PRO A 328 4.72 15.69 -8.01
N ASP A 329 4.64 16.81 -8.74
CA ASP A 329 3.39 17.24 -9.38
C ASP A 329 2.95 16.26 -10.48
N LYS A 330 3.89 15.85 -11.32
CA LYS A 330 3.66 14.81 -12.33
C LYS A 330 3.34 13.47 -11.70
N MET A 331 3.98 13.14 -10.58
CA MET A 331 3.66 11.94 -9.83
C MET A 331 2.20 11.93 -9.39
N LEU A 332 1.69 13.02 -8.82
CA LEU A 332 0.27 13.12 -8.42
C LEU A 332 -0.65 13.01 -9.64
N GLU A 333 -0.32 13.64 -10.76
CA GLU A 333 -1.07 13.47 -12.01
C GLU A 333 -1.12 12.01 -12.47
N MET A 334 0.02 11.31 -12.42
CA MET A 334 0.10 9.88 -12.76
C MET A 334 -0.76 9.04 -11.82
N VAL A 335 -0.72 9.29 -10.51
CA VAL A 335 -1.56 8.61 -9.51
C VAL A 335 -3.03 8.81 -9.85
N ARG A 336 -3.47 10.06 -10.00
CA ARG A 336 -4.86 10.37 -10.35
C ARG A 336 -5.32 9.64 -11.62
N LYS A 337 -4.55 9.75 -12.69
CA LYS A 337 -4.88 9.18 -14.01
C LYS A 337 -5.02 7.65 -13.95
N LYS A 338 -4.01 6.98 -13.39
CA LYS A 338 -3.95 5.51 -13.34
C LYS A 338 -4.97 4.92 -12.37
N ILE A 339 -5.10 5.48 -11.17
CA ILE A 339 -6.07 5.01 -10.16
C ILE A 339 -7.49 5.22 -10.68
N SER A 340 -7.85 6.41 -11.15
CA SER A 340 -9.21 6.67 -11.65
C SER A 340 -9.58 5.74 -12.80
N LYS A 341 -8.68 5.57 -13.78
CA LYS A 341 -8.90 4.66 -14.93
C LYS A 341 -9.11 3.21 -14.48
N ASN A 342 -8.21 2.70 -13.62
CA ASN A 342 -8.27 1.29 -13.22
C ASN A 342 -9.42 1.01 -12.26
N THR A 343 -9.72 1.91 -11.32
CA THR A 343 -10.90 1.79 -10.47
C THR A 343 -12.19 1.75 -11.30
N HIS A 344 -12.35 2.67 -12.26
CA HIS A 344 -13.51 2.66 -13.15
C HIS A 344 -13.62 1.35 -13.95
N LEU A 345 -12.52 0.87 -14.53
CA LEU A 345 -12.47 -0.38 -15.29
C LEU A 345 -12.89 -1.57 -14.41
N ILE A 346 -12.30 -1.70 -13.22
CA ILE A 346 -12.58 -2.80 -12.29
C ILE A 346 -14.06 -2.80 -11.86
N LEU A 347 -14.60 -1.65 -11.47
CA LEU A 347 -15.99 -1.55 -11.04
C LEU A 347 -16.96 -1.81 -12.20
N SER A 348 -16.65 -1.34 -13.40
CA SER A 348 -17.44 -1.63 -14.60
C SER A 348 -17.46 -3.11 -14.94
N GLU A 349 -16.30 -3.79 -14.89
CA GLU A 349 -16.22 -5.23 -15.15
C GLU A 349 -16.88 -6.05 -14.02
N SER A 350 -16.75 -5.63 -12.77
CA SER A 350 -17.43 -6.24 -11.62
C SER A 350 -18.95 -6.22 -11.79
N ILE A 351 -19.53 -5.06 -12.12
CA ILE A 351 -20.96 -4.90 -12.36
C ILE A 351 -21.43 -5.75 -13.54
N LYS A 352 -20.69 -5.69 -14.65
CA LYS A 352 -21.02 -6.45 -15.88
C LYS A 352 -21.00 -7.96 -15.66
N ALA A 353 -19.98 -8.45 -14.94
CA ALA A 353 -19.80 -9.88 -14.67
C ALA A 353 -20.57 -10.37 -13.44
N LYS A 354 -21.15 -9.47 -12.65
CA LYS A 354 -21.81 -9.75 -11.35
C LYS A 354 -20.90 -10.51 -10.37
N VAL A 355 -19.66 -10.05 -10.25
CA VAL A 355 -18.64 -10.62 -9.36
C VAL A 355 -18.08 -9.56 -8.42
N PRO A 356 -17.49 -9.93 -7.27
CA PRO A 356 -16.81 -8.99 -6.40
C PRO A 356 -15.75 -8.17 -7.16
N PRO A 357 -15.53 -6.88 -6.80
CA PRO A 357 -14.53 -6.05 -7.47
C PRO A 357 -13.11 -6.63 -7.43
N ARG A 358 -12.74 -7.39 -6.38
CA ARG A 358 -11.45 -8.09 -6.30
C ARG A 358 -11.31 -9.15 -7.39
N ASP A 359 -12.34 -9.91 -7.68
CA ASP A 359 -12.31 -10.93 -8.75
C ASP A 359 -12.10 -10.30 -10.13
N ALA A 360 -12.82 -9.20 -10.39
CA ALA A 360 -12.63 -8.43 -11.61
C ALA A 360 -11.20 -7.87 -11.72
N ALA A 361 -10.67 -7.34 -10.60
CA ALA A 361 -9.31 -6.82 -10.53
C ALA A 361 -8.26 -7.91 -10.79
N LEU A 362 -8.37 -9.05 -10.13
CA LEU A 362 -7.45 -10.17 -10.34
C LEU A 362 -7.50 -10.70 -11.77
N LYS A 363 -8.70 -10.85 -12.35
CA LYS A 363 -8.85 -11.28 -13.74
C LYS A 363 -8.15 -10.33 -14.73
N ILE A 364 -8.27 -9.01 -14.50
CA ILE A 364 -7.58 -7.99 -15.32
C ILE A 364 -6.06 -8.09 -15.15
N ALA A 365 -5.58 -8.20 -13.91
CA ALA A 365 -4.15 -8.30 -13.61
C ALA A 365 -3.55 -9.57 -14.23
N GLN A 366 -4.17 -10.72 -14.02
CA GLN A 366 -3.75 -12.02 -14.57
C GLN A 366 -3.69 -12.00 -16.10
N LYS A 367 -4.70 -11.41 -16.75
CA LYS A 367 -4.69 -11.25 -18.21
C LYS A 367 -3.45 -10.47 -18.67
N ARG A 368 -3.16 -9.32 -18.04
CA ARG A 368 -2.01 -8.47 -18.38
C ARG A 368 -0.67 -9.20 -18.19
N VAL A 369 -0.51 -9.90 -17.04
CA VAL A 369 0.70 -10.69 -16.77
C VAL A 369 0.85 -11.83 -17.77
N LYS A 370 -0.20 -12.59 -18.05
CA LYS A 370 -0.18 -13.72 -19.00
C LYS A 370 0.17 -13.27 -20.41
N GLU A 371 -0.34 -12.14 -20.86
CA GLU A 371 0.02 -11.55 -22.17
C GLU A 371 1.50 -11.15 -22.20
N ALA A 372 2.04 -10.59 -21.11
CA ALA A 372 3.44 -10.22 -21.01
C ALA A 372 4.36 -11.46 -20.96
N MET A 373 3.98 -12.49 -20.21
CA MET A 373 4.73 -13.77 -20.16
C MET A 373 4.87 -14.40 -21.56
N LYS A 374 3.79 -14.40 -22.36
CA LYS A 374 3.85 -14.91 -23.74
C LYS A 374 4.84 -14.15 -24.61
N ARG A 375 4.95 -12.82 -24.45
CA ARG A 375 5.91 -11.98 -25.21
C ARG A 375 7.36 -12.20 -24.79
N LYS A 376 7.60 -12.61 -23.53
CA LYS A 376 8.96 -12.84 -22.99
C LYS A 376 9.56 -14.18 -23.47
N ILE A 377 8.72 -15.12 -23.90
CA ILE A 377 9.12 -16.45 -24.38
C ILE A 377 9.49 -16.41 -25.89
N LEU A 378 9.00 -15.44 -26.61
CA LEU A 378 9.31 -15.19 -28.04
C LEU A 378 10.52 -14.27 -28.18
#